data_cdbe9e0474f88ba9ea7bb9120410f49b
#
_entry.id   cdbe9e0474f88ba9ea7bb9120410f49b
#
_cell.length_a   1.000
_cell.length_b   1.000
_cell.length_c   1.000
_cell.angle_alpha   90.00
_cell.angle_beta   90.00
_cell.angle_gamma   90.00
#
_symmetry.space_group_name_H-M   'P 1'
#
loop_
_entity.id
_entity.type
_entity.pdbx_description
1 polymer ?
#
loop_
_entity_poly.entity_id
_entity_poly.type
_entity_poly.pdbx_seq_one_letter_code
_entity_poly.pdbx_strand_id
1 'polypeptide(L)'
;ERALLDYLQMFYKLGGAGRALKKLGAIDFATTIAPGLRDVLLTGKACEAVRRKEKSGRFVYDAVVMDAPPTGRITRFLNVNDEVAGLAKIGPIHNQAQAVMRVLKSPETAVHLVTLLEEMPVQETVDGVAELRAAGLPVGGVVINMVRPTVLAPDEVDLAANGARAGIAAALSGAGLGGARRGGRAERLIDPLLEQAREHAERVALERAEHTEITGLGLPTYELELLSEGVDLAGLYRLARELRKQGPI
;
A
#
# COMPACT_ATOMS: atom_id res chain seq x y z
N GLU A 1 7.01 14.06 -15.95
CA GLU A 1 7.60 14.66 -17.18
C GLU A 1 9.05 15.09 -16.98
N ARG A 2 9.36 15.98 -16.01
CA ARG A 2 10.71 16.53 -15.81
C ARG A 2 11.72 15.45 -15.48
N ALA A 3 11.41 14.54 -14.57
CA ALA A 3 12.27 13.40 -14.19
C ALA A 3 12.55 12.44 -15.36
N LEU A 4 11.57 12.26 -16.24
CA LEU A 4 11.68 11.47 -17.46
C LEU A 4 12.67 12.09 -18.46
N LEU A 5 12.55 13.39 -18.70
CA LEU A 5 13.45 14.13 -19.57
C LEU A 5 14.88 14.10 -19.06
N ASP A 6 15.07 14.30 -17.74
CA ASP A 6 16.38 14.25 -17.10
C ASP A 6 17.01 12.86 -17.26
N TYR A 7 16.22 11.80 -17.10
CA TYR A 7 16.67 10.42 -17.29
C TYR A 7 17.05 10.14 -18.76
N LEU A 8 16.19 10.52 -19.70
CA LEU A 8 16.47 10.37 -21.14
C LEU A 8 17.72 11.17 -21.58
N GLN A 9 17.91 12.38 -21.06
CA GLN A 9 19.11 13.18 -21.34
C GLN A 9 20.38 12.54 -20.78
N MET A 10 20.30 11.94 -19.60
CA MET A 10 21.43 11.32 -18.92
C MET A 10 21.92 10.06 -19.64
N PHE A 11 21.00 9.19 -20.06
CA PHE A 11 21.35 7.87 -20.60
C PHE A 11 21.38 7.82 -22.13
N TYR A 12 20.62 8.65 -22.81
CA TYR A 12 20.50 8.61 -24.28
C TYR A 12 21.14 9.81 -24.99
N LYS A 13 21.83 10.70 -24.25
CA LYS A 13 22.55 11.90 -24.80
C LYS A 13 21.67 12.68 -25.81
N LEU A 14 20.38 12.78 -25.57
CA LEU A 14 19.40 13.43 -26.44
C LEU A 14 19.51 14.96 -26.42
N GLY A 15 20.71 15.52 -26.50
CA GLY A 15 21.04 16.96 -26.54
C GLY A 15 19.90 17.90 -26.96
N GLY A 16 19.99 18.54 -28.13
CA GLY A 16 18.97 19.45 -28.67
C GLY A 16 17.64 18.75 -29.05
N ALA A 17 17.66 17.45 -29.38
CA ALA A 17 16.47 16.69 -29.76
C ALA A 17 15.47 16.51 -28.59
N GLY A 18 15.91 16.42 -27.33
CA GLY A 18 15.03 16.30 -26.17
C GLY A 18 14.12 17.52 -25.96
N ARG A 19 14.61 18.71 -26.32
CA ARG A 19 13.80 19.96 -26.29
C ARG A 19 12.77 20.02 -27.41
N ALA A 20 13.11 19.51 -28.58
CA ALA A 20 12.18 19.41 -29.71
C ALA A 20 11.08 18.38 -29.47
N LEU A 21 11.41 17.22 -28.90
CA LEU A 21 10.45 16.18 -28.49
C LEU A 21 9.44 16.69 -27.46
N LYS A 22 9.89 17.51 -26.48
CA LYS A 22 8.98 18.15 -25.50
C LYS A 22 8.01 19.12 -26.17
N LYS A 23 8.47 19.90 -27.15
CA LYS A 23 7.66 20.88 -27.90
C LYS A 23 6.57 20.23 -28.76
N LEU A 24 6.77 19.00 -29.19
CA LEU A 24 5.87 18.26 -30.09
C LEU A 24 4.89 17.34 -29.36
N GLY A 25 4.88 17.28 -28.01
CA GLY A 25 4.06 16.31 -27.27
C GLY A 25 4.45 14.84 -27.52
N ALA A 26 5.57 14.60 -28.20
CA ALA A 26 5.99 13.26 -28.62
C ALA A 26 6.31 12.34 -27.43
N ILE A 27 6.61 12.92 -26.27
CA ILE A 27 6.87 12.14 -25.03
C ILE A 27 5.56 11.60 -24.48
N ASP A 28 4.51 12.43 -24.42
CA ASP A 28 3.17 11.98 -23.99
C ASP A 28 2.60 10.97 -24.97
N PHE A 29 2.83 11.18 -26.26
CA PHE A 29 2.46 10.24 -27.32
C PHE A 29 3.21 8.90 -27.19
N ALA A 30 4.53 8.92 -26.97
CA ALA A 30 5.33 7.70 -26.82
C ALA A 30 4.97 6.93 -25.53
N THR A 31 4.70 7.62 -24.44
CA THR A 31 4.28 6.98 -23.16
C THR A 31 2.85 6.45 -23.19
N THR A 32 1.99 7.03 -24.04
CA THR A 32 0.61 6.56 -24.25
C THR A 32 0.56 5.34 -25.15
N ILE A 33 1.40 5.29 -26.18
CA ILE A 33 1.46 4.17 -27.14
C ILE A 33 2.29 2.99 -26.64
N ALA A 34 3.31 3.26 -25.80
CA ALA A 34 4.17 2.22 -25.22
C ALA A 34 4.09 2.25 -23.68
N PRO A 35 3.03 1.68 -23.09
CA PRO A 35 2.81 1.74 -21.64
C PRO A 35 3.98 1.18 -20.81
N GLY A 36 4.70 0.18 -21.31
CA GLY A 36 5.90 -0.36 -20.66
C GLY A 36 7.09 0.61 -20.62
N LEU A 37 7.18 1.59 -21.52
CA LEU A 37 8.27 2.56 -21.55
C LEU A 37 8.25 3.45 -20.30
N ARG A 38 7.07 3.86 -19.83
CA ARG A 38 6.94 4.63 -18.58
C ARG A 38 7.49 3.85 -17.40
N ASP A 39 7.19 2.56 -17.31
CA ASP A 39 7.59 1.71 -16.21
C ASP A 39 9.12 1.49 -16.20
N VAL A 40 9.72 1.27 -17.38
CA VAL A 40 11.20 1.24 -17.56
C VAL A 40 11.88 2.51 -17.06
N LEU A 41 11.29 3.65 -17.37
CA LEU A 41 11.88 4.95 -17.00
C LEU A 41 11.72 5.26 -15.51
N LEU A 42 10.59 4.88 -14.90
CA LEU A 42 10.36 5.06 -13.47
C LEU A 42 11.29 4.16 -12.64
N THR A 43 11.38 2.88 -12.97
CA THR A 43 12.28 1.94 -12.28
C THR A 43 13.74 2.32 -12.50
N GLY A 44 14.12 2.73 -13.72
CA GLY A 44 15.45 3.23 -14.01
C GLY A 44 15.82 4.48 -13.21
N LYS A 45 14.86 5.41 -13.03
CA LYS A 45 15.09 6.63 -12.23
C LYS A 45 15.23 6.32 -10.74
N ALA A 46 14.43 5.40 -10.20
CA ALA A 46 14.57 4.96 -8.82
C ALA A 46 15.94 4.32 -8.57
N CYS A 47 16.37 3.41 -9.46
CA CYS A 47 17.69 2.78 -9.36
C CYS A 47 18.85 3.77 -9.53
N GLU A 48 18.69 4.81 -10.34
CA GLU A 48 19.69 5.91 -10.44
C GLU A 48 19.77 6.65 -9.11
N ALA A 49 18.64 6.97 -8.47
CA ALA A 49 18.61 7.64 -7.18
C ALA A 49 19.31 6.82 -6.08
N VAL A 50 19.06 5.50 -6.03
CA VAL A 50 19.74 4.58 -5.10
C VAL A 50 21.25 4.61 -5.25
N ARG A 51 21.75 4.69 -6.49
CA ARG A 51 23.20 4.66 -6.80
C ARG A 51 23.88 6.02 -6.76
N ARG A 52 23.11 7.10 -6.63
CA ARG A 52 23.63 8.46 -6.71
C ARG A 52 24.56 8.75 -5.55
N LYS A 53 25.77 9.24 -5.89
CA LYS A 53 26.79 9.64 -4.92
C LYS A 53 27.19 11.10 -5.11
N GLU A 54 27.54 11.73 -4.02
CA GLU A 54 28.22 13.02 -3.99
C GLU A 54 29.66 12.90 -4.49
N LYS A 55 30.32 14.05 -4.69
CA LYS A 55 31.76 14.09 -5.04
C LYS A 55 32.63 13.44 -3.95
N SER A 56 32.17 13.41 -2.71
CA SER A 56 32.80 12.75 -1.56
C SER A 56 32.77 11.22 -1.64
N GLY A 57 31.98 10.63 -2.56
CA GLY A 57 31.73 9.19 -2.63
C GLY A 57 30.58 8.70 -1.74
N ARG A 58 30.00 9.57 -0.89
CA ARG A 58 28.85 9.23 -0.03
C ARG A 58 27.57 9.18 -0.85
N PHE A 59 26.66 8.28 -0.52
CA PHE A 59 25.32 8.24 -1.11
C PHE A 59 24.54 9.53 -0.81
N VAL A 60 23.77 9.99 -1.80
CA VAL A 60 22.94 11.21 -1.68
C VAL A 60 21.72 10.94 -0.83
N TYR A 61 21.20 9.71 -0.88
CA TYR A 61 20.00 9.28 -0.15
C TYR A 61 20.34 8.07 0.72
N ASP A 62 19.87 8.06 1.95
CA ASP A 62 19.98 6.92 2.86
C ASP A 62 19.02 5.80 2.46
N ALA A 63 17.85 6.17 1.94
CA ALA A 63 16.86 5.26 1.38
C ALA A 63 16.07 5.93 0.25
N VAL A 64 15.52 5.14 -0.65
CA VAL A 64 14.61 5.58 -1.71
C VAL A 64 13.33 4.79 -1.59
N VAL A 65 12.22 5.48 -1.31
CA VAL A 65 10.88 4.88 -1.27
C VAL A 65 10.18 5.17 -2.59
N MET A 66 9.72 4.12 -3.26
CA MET A 66 8.97 4.23 -4.50
C MET A 66 7.52 3.83 -4.24
N ASP A 67 6.61 4.81 -4.38
CA ASP A 67 5.17 4.56 -4.43
C ASP A 67 4.84 3.87 -5.75
N ALA A 68 4.62 2.56 -5.67
CA ALA A 68 4.50 1.67 -6.82
C ALA A 68 3.02 1.44 -7.22
N PRO A 69 2.76 0.88 -8.42
CA PRO A 69 1.40 0.52 -8.83
C PRO A 69 0.74 -0.48 -7.87
N PRO A 70 -0.61 -0.64 -7.96
CA PRO A 70 -1.36 -1.62 -7.18
C PRO A 70 -0.80 -3.04 -7.29
N THR A 71 -1.05 -3.86 -6.27
CA THR A 71 -0.50 -5.21 -6.07
C THR A 71 -0.65 -6.09 -7.31
N GLY A 72 -1.82 -6.15 -7.94
CA GLY A 72 -2.05 -6.95 -9.16
C GLY A 72 -1.23 -6.52 -10.40
N ARG A 73 -0.41 -5.46 -10.30
CA ARG A 73 0.49 -5.01 -11.38
C ARG A 73 1.95 -4.90 -10.98
N ILE A 74 2.26 -5.10 -9.71
CA ILE A 74 3.60 -4.80 -9.18
C ILE A 74 4.68 -5.66 -9.81
N THR A 75 4.45 -6.94 -9.95
CA THR A 75 5.41 -7.88 -10.55
C THR A 75 5.75 -7.50 -11.98
N ARG A 76 4.75 -7.23 -12.80
CA ARG A 76 4.93 -6.78 -14.19
C ARG A 76 5.67 -5.44 -14.26
N PHE A 77 5.31 -4.49 -13.40
CA PHE A 77 5.96 -3.18 -13.33
C PHE A 77 7.45 -3.30 -12.99
N LEU A 78 7.82 -4.10 -12.00
CA LEU A 78 9.21 -4.28 -11.58
C LEU A 78 9.99 -5.14 -12.58
N ASN A 79 9.36 -6.10 -13.22
CA ASN A 79 10.02 -7.03 -14.14
C ASN A 79 10.12 -6.51 -15.58
N VAL A 80 9.58 -5.35 -15.89
CA VAL A 80 9.58 -4.75 -17.24
C VAL A 80 10.99 -4.65 -17.84
N ASN A 81 12.01 -4.44 -17.02
CA ASN A 81 13.39 -4.36 -17.49
C ASN A 81 13.96 -5.72 -17.90
N ASP A 82 13.52 -6.84 -17.32
CA ASP A 82 13.89 -8.19 -17.80
C ASP A 82 13.32 -8.44 -19.20
N GLU A 83 12.07 -8.02 -19.45
CA GLU A 83 11.45 -8.12 -20.77
C GLU A 83 12.24 -7.29 -21.82
N VAL A 84 12.62 -6.06 -21.45
CA VAL A 84 13.43 -5.17 -22.31
C VAL A 84 14.82 -5.76 -22.55
N ALA A 85 15.47 -6.33 -21.54
CA ALA A 85 16.75 -7.00 -21.70
C ALA A 85 16.67 -8.22 -22.62
N GLY A 86 15.55 -8.96 -22.58
CA GLY A 86 15.27 -10.08 -23.48
C GLY A 86 15.10 -9.67 -24.94
N LEU A 87 14.48 -8.51 -25.19
CA LEU A 87 14.28 -7.96 -26.54
C LEU A 87 15.57 -7.35 -27.11
N ALA A 88 16.32 -6.60 -26.30
CA ALA A 88 17.56 -5.94 -26.71
C ALA A 88 18.76 -6.80 -26.33
N LYS A 89 18.97 -7.93 -27.01
CA LYS A 89 19.97 -8.97 -26.67
C LYS A 89 21.38 -8.46 -26.42
N ILE A 90 21.80 -7.34 -27.01
CA ILE A 90 23.15 -6.74 -26.89
C ILE A 90 23.03 -5.21 -26.94
N GLY A 91 23.94 -4.50 -26.26
CA GLY A 91 24.12 -3.06 -26.39
C GLY A 91 23.72 -2.25 -25.13
N PRO A 92 23.74 -0.91 -25.22
CA PRO A 92 23.54 -0.04 -24.06
C PRO A 92 22.18 -0.24 -23.35
N ILE A 93 21.12 -0.50 -24.11
CA ILE A 93 19.78 -0.74 -23.58
C ILE A 93 19.74 -2.01 -22.75
N HIS A 94 20.30 -3.10 -23.26
CA HIS A 94 20.42 -4.36 -22.53
C HIS A 94 21.21 -4.19 -21.21
N ASN A 95 22.38 -3.56 -21.28
CA ASN A 95 23.22 -3.33 -20.12
C ASN A 95 22.52 -2.46 -19.06
N GLN A 96 21.77 -1.46 -19.50
CA GLN A 96 20.97 -0.61 -18.62
C GLN A 96 19.87 -1.38 -17.93
N ALA A 97 19.08 -2.14 -18.68
CA ALA A 97 18.01 -2.97 -18.15
C ALA A 97 18.53 -3.98 -17.12
N GLN A 98 19.63 -4.69 -17.45
CA GLN A 98 20.28 -5.58 -16.50
C GLN A 98 20.82 -4.87 -15.25
N ALA A 99 21.32 -3.66 -15.40
CA ALA A 99 21.80 -2.87 -14.27
C ALA A 99 20.65 -2.47 -13.33
N VAL A 100 19.46 -2.19 -13.85
CA VAL A 100 18.24 -1.96 -13.06
C VAL A 100 17.83 -3.24 -12.35
N MET A 101 17.72 -4.36 -13.07
CA MET A 101 17.31 -5.64 -12.47
C MET A 101 18.25 -6.12 -11.37
N ARG A 102 19.57 -5.86 -11.50
CA ARG A 102 20.52 -6.17 -10.42
C ARG A 102 20.22 -5.42 -9.11
N VAL A 103 19.72 -4.18 -9.17
CA VAL A 103 19.28 -3.46 -7.97
C VAL A 103 17.97 -4.03 -7.45
N LEU A 104 16.97 -4.18 -8.32
CA LEU A 104 15.64 -4.64 -7.94
C LEU A 104 15.64 -6.05 -7.33
N LYS A 105 16.55 -6.93 -7.78
CA LYS A 105 16.71 -8.31 -7.26
C LYS A 105 17.77 -8.42 -6.14
N SER A 106 18.37 -7.31 -5.72
CA SER A 106 19.39 -7.32 -4.68
C SER A 106 18.80 -7.31 -3.27
N PRO A 107 19.57 -7.70 -2.25
CA PRO A 107 19.16 -7.54 -0.85
C PRO A 107 18.98 -6.09 -0.38
N GLU A 108 19.39 -5.11 -1.18
CA GLU A 108 19.19 -3.67 -0.92
C GLU A 108 17.75 -3.22 -1.24
N THR A 109 16.97 -4.08 -1.90
CA THR A 109 15.57 -3.81 -2.26
C THR A 109 14.64 -4.65 -1.38
N ALA A 110 13.52 -4.06 -0.96
CA ALA A 110 12.43 -4.75 -0.31
C ALA A 110 11.11 -4.27 -0.92
N VAL A 111 10.28 -5.19 -1.36
CA VAL A 111 8.92 -4.90 -1.85
C VAL A 111 7.95 -5.15 -0.71
N HIS A 112 7.34 -4.08 -0.19
CA HIS A 112 6.30 -4.16 0.81
C HIS A 112 4.93 -4.06 0.13
N LEU A 113 4.04 -5.00 0.45
CA LEU A 113 2.67 -4.99 -0.03
C LEU A 113 1.78 -4.30 1.00
N VAL A 114 0.85 -3.47 0.55
CA VAL A 114 -0.13 -2.82 1.41
C VAL A 114 -1.50 -3.37 1.07
N THR A 115 -2.20 -3.89 2.08
CA THR A 115 -3.50 -4.54 1.92
C THR A 115 -4.53 -4.01 2.91
N LEU A 116 -5.78 -4.36 2.68
CA LEU A 116 -6.90 -4.24 3.62
C LEU A 116 -7.36 -5.63 4.01
N LEU A 117 -8.01 -5.79 5.16
CA LEU A 117 -8.60 -7.06 5.58
C LEU A 117 -9.98 -7.26 4.92
N GLU A 118 -9.93 -7.41 3.60
CA GLU A 118 -11.06 -7.68 2.73
C GLU A 118 -10.66 -8.80 1.75
N GLU A 119 -11.57 -9.66 1.36
CA GLU A 119 -11.33 -10.86 0.54
C GLU A 119 -10.47 -10.58 -0.70
N MET A 120 -10.87 -9.62 -1.54
CA MET A 120 -10.15 -9.32 -2.78
C MET A 120 -8.73 -8.75 -2.54
N PRO A 121 -8.51 -7.73 -1.70
CA PRO A 121 -7.17 -7.24 -1.39
C PRO A 121 -6.25 -8.29 -0.77
N VAL A 122 -6.78 -9.17 0.08
CA VAL A 122 -6.01 -10.26 0.68
C VAL A 122 -5.60 -11.27 -0.37
N GLN A 123 -6.54 -11.72 -1.23
CA GLN A 123 -6.24 -12.62 -2.32
C GLN A 123 -5.20 -12.02 -3.30
N GLU A 124 -5.35 -10.75 -3.69
CA GLU A 124 -4.35 -10.06 -4.51
C GLU A 124 -2.97 -10.00 -3.83
N THR A 125 -2.94 -9.88 -2.51
CA THR A 125 -1.68 -9.86 -1.75
C THR A 125 -1.01 -11.24 -1.76
N VAL A 126 -1.78 -12.31 -1.54
CA VAL A 126 -1.30 -13.69 -1.60
C VAL A 126 -0.71 -14.00 -2.98
N ASP A 127 -1.47 -13.69 -4.02
CA ASP A 127 -1.04 -13.90 -5.41
C ASP A 127 0.20 -13.04 -5.75
N GLY A 128 0.21 -11.77 -5.32
CA GLY A 128 1.32 -10.85 -5.52
C GLY A 128 2.61 -11.32 -4.84
N VAL A 129 2.54 -11.88 -3.63
CA VAL A 129 3.68 -12.49 -2.94
C VAL A 129 4.22 -13.67 -3.75
N ALA A 130 3.33 -14.55 -4.23
CA ALA A 130 3.72 -15.70 -5.03
C ALA A 130 4.39 -15.28 -6.35
N GLU A 131 3.83 -14.31 -7.05
CA GLU A 131 4.38 -13.76 -8.29
C GLU A 131 5.74 -13.08 -8.09
N LEU A 132 5.89 -12.25 -7.05
CA LEU A 132 7.16 -11.58 -6.72
C LEU A 132 8.26 -12.61 -6.44
N ARG A 133 7.95 -13.63 -5.64
CA ARG A 133 8.87 -14.74 -5.34
C ARG A 133 9.27 -15.50 -6.61
N ALA A 134 8.31 -15.82 -7.48
CA ALA A 134 8.55 -16.48 -8.76
C ALA A 134 9.44 -15.65 -9.71
N ALA A 135 9.31 -14.31 -9.69
CA ALA A 135 10.15 -13.40 -10.44
C ALA A 135 11.54 -13.16 -9.80
N GLY A 136 11.81 -13.72 -8.62
CA GLY A 136 13.06 -13.51 -7.88
C GLY A 136 13.19 -12.09 -7.32
N LEU A 137 12.05 -11.42 -7.04
CA LEU A 137 12.00 -10.10 -6.41
C LEU A 137 11.89 -10.25 -4.89
N PRO A 138 12.63 -9.48 -4.10
CA PRO A 138 12.65 -9.63 -2.64
C PRO A 138 11.38 -9.03 -2.02
N VAL A 139 10.60 -9.87 -1.34
CA VAL A 139 9.43 -9.45 -0.57
C VAL A 139 9.88 -9.08 0.84
N GLY A 140 9.63 -7.84 1.25
CA GLY A 140 10.00 -7.32 2.58
C GLY A 140 8.97 -7.67 3.65
N GLY A 141 7.69 -7.36 3.40
CA GLY A 141 6.61 -7.62 4.34
C GLY A 141 5.26 -7.14 3.83
N VAL A 142 4.24 -7.31 4.66
CA VAL A 142 2.87 -6.88 4.38
C VAL A 142 2.46 -5.83 5.41
N VAL A 143 1.93 -4.71 4.94
CA VAL A 143 1.31 -3.67 5.77
C VAL A 143 -0.20 -3.81 5.66
N ILE A 144 -0.85 -4.20 6.73
CA ILE A 144 -2.31 -4.23 6.84
C ILE A 144 -2.75 -2.83 7.24
N ASN A 145 -3.43 -2.16 6.35
CA ASN A 145 -3.86 -0.78 6.55
C ASN A 145 -5.33 -0.73 7.00
N MET A 146 -5.70 0.35 7.69
CA MET A 146 -7.07 0.64 8.11
C MET A 146 -7.70 -0.46 8.99
N VAL A 147 -6.91 -1.10 9.87
CA VAL A 147 -7.39 -2.08 10.83
C VAL A 147 -8.38 -1.43 11.78
N ARG A 148 -9.57 -1.99 11.90
CA ARG A 148 -10.61 -1.45 12.78
C ARG A 148 -10.38 -1.87 14.22
N PRO A 149 -10.59 -0.95 15.19
CA PRO A 149 -10.56 -1.33 16.59
C PRO A 149 -11.73 -2.27 16.90
N THR A 150 -11.48 -3.32 17.64
CA THR A 150 -12.55 -4.18 18.18
C THR A 150 -13.24 -3.44 19.31
N VAL A 151 -14.41 -2.86 19.05
CA VAL A 151 -15.18 -2.10 20.03
C VAL A 151 -16.02 -3.03 20.92
N LEU A 152 -16.53 -4.13 20.33
CA LEU A 152 -17.35 -5.14 21.01
C LEU A 152 -16.88 -6.53 20.59
N ALA A 153 -16.77 -7.43 21.55
CA ALA A 153 -16.56 -8.84 21.25
C ALA A 153 -17.87 -9.48 20.76
N PRO A 154 -17.83 -10.54 19.90
CA PRO A 154 -19.03 -11.18 19.39
C PRO A 154 -19.99 -11.68 20.49
N ASP A 155 -19.46 -12.23 21.57
CA ASP A 155 -20.22 -12.69 22.74
C ASP A 155 -20.90 -11.54 23.49
N GLU A 156 -20.30 -10.35 23.53
CA GLU A 156 -20.92 -9.16 24.12
C GLU A 156 -22.11 -8.67 23.29
N VAL A 157 -22.06 -8.80 21.97
CA VAL A 157 -23.19 -8.47 21.08
C VAL A 157 -24.37 -9.42 21.31
N ASP A 158 -24.08 -10.71 21.46
CA ASP A 158 -25.11 -11.73 21.73
C ASP A 158 -25.76 -11.55 23.12
N LEU A 159 -24.96 -11.22 24.14
CA LEU A 159 -25.45 -10.87 25.46
C LEU A 159 -26.35 -9.63 25.44
N ALA A 160 -25.94 -8.60 24.70
CA ALA A 160 -26.72 -7.36 24.52
C ALA A 160 -28.04 -7.62 23.79
N ALA A 161 -28.10 -8.54 22.82
CA ALA A 161 -29.29 -8.89 22.09
C ALA A 161 -30.29 -9.69 22.94
N ASN A 162 -29.81 -10.56 23.88
CA ASN A 162 -30.58 -11.56 24.58
C ASN A 162 -31.09 -11.14 25.98
N GLY A 163 -30.83 -9.92 26.47
CA GLY A 163 -31.36 -9.54 27.78
C GLY A 163 -31.00 -8.17 28.31
N ALA A 164 -30.08 -7.48 27.66
CA ALA A 164 -29.56 -6.21 28.16
C ALA A 164 -30.32 -4.97 27.68
N ARG A 165 -31.44 -5.10 26.95
CA ARG A 165 -32.19 -3.95 26.39
C ARG A 165 -32.51 -2.88 27.44
N ALA A 166 -32.94 -3.28 28.63
CA ALA A 166 -33.24 -2.34 29.72
C ALA A 166 -31.95 -1.62 30.21
N GLY A 167 -30.83 -2.35 30.29
CA GLY A 167 -29.55 -1.80 30.65
C GLY A 167 -29.02 -0.81 29.59
N ILE A 168 -29.15 -1.15 28.30
CA ILE A 168 -28.80 -0.27 27.19
C ILE A 168 -29.65 1.01 27.20
N ALA A 169 -30.98 0.87 27.41
CA ALA A 169 -31.89 2.00 27.53
C ALA A 169 -31.51 2.93 28.69
N ALA A 170 -31.17 2.35 29.85
CA ALA A 170 -30.71 3.10 31.02
C ALA A 170 -29.37 3.81 30.75
N ALA A 171 -28.40 3.15 30.12
CA ALA A 171 -27.11 3.73 29.75
C ALA A 171 -27.27 4.89 28.74
N LEU A 172 -28.08 4.72 27.70
CA LEU A 172 -28.41 5.75 26.73
C LEU A 172 -29.08 6.98 27.38
N SER A 173 -29.98 6.73 28.31
CA SER A 173 -30.65 7.78 29.08
C SER A 173 -29.66 8.52 29.99
N GLY A 174 -28.75 7.77 30.66
CA GLY A 174 -27.69 8.34 31.47
C GLY A 174 -26.67 9.18 30.68
N ALA A 175 -26.42 8.81 29.43
CA ALA A 175 -25.59 9.57 28.50
C ALA A 175 -26.33 10.81 27.89
N GLY A 176 -27.57 11.11 28.33
CA GLY A 176 -28.33 12.25 27.85
C GLY A 176 -29.06 12.06 26.52
N LEU A 177 -29.04 10.84 25.96
CA LEU A 177 -29.70 10.51 24.69
C LEU A 177 -31.19 10.19 24.86
N GLY A 178 -31.67 10.03 26.09
CA GLY A 178 -33.08 9.89 26.48
C GLY A 178 -33.61 11.22 27.04
N GLY A 179 -34.23 12.07 26.22
CA GLY A 179 -34.79 13.33 26.71
C GLY A 179 -35.84 13.11 27.83
N ALA A 180 -35.89 14.01 28.83
CA ALA A 180 -36.71 13.95 30.03
C ALA A 180 -38.24 13.92 29.82
N ARG A 181 -38.71 13.96 28.60
CA ARG A 181 -40.12 13.88 28.24
C ARG A 181 -40.44 12.71 27.33
N ARG A 182 -41.00 11.65 27.93
CA ARG A 182 -41.52 10.37 27.35
C ARG A 182 -40.43 9.36 26.94
N GLY A 183 -40.38 8.25 27.66
CA GLY A 183 -39.51 7.06 27.56
C GLY A 183 -39.48 6.29 26.22
N GLY A 184 -39.49 6.98 25.12
CA GLY A 184 -39.52 6.32 23.83
C GLY A 184 -38.30 6.64 22.91
N ARG A 185 -37.39 7.56 23.30
CA ARG A 185 -36.30 7.93 22.42
C ARG A 185 -35.08 7.03 22.57
N ALA A 186 -34.73 6.68 23.79
CA ALA A 186 -33.65 5.71 24.05
C ALA A 186 -34.03 4.33 23.53
N GLU A 187 -35.26 3.88 23.78
CA GLU A 187 -35.77 2.61 23.28
C GLU A 187 -35.76 2.49 21.76
N ARG A 188 -36.07 3.57 21.04
CA ARG A 188 -36.03 3.61 19.57
C ARG A 188 -34.61 3.54 18.98
N LEU A 189 -33.57 3.85 19.76
CA LEU A 189 -32.17 3.77 19.34
C LEU A 189 -31.58 2.36 19.55
N ILE A 190 -32.22 1.50 20.40
CA ILE A 190 -31.68 0.19 20.75
C ILE A 190 -31.56 -0.70 19.52
N ASP A 191 -32.65 -0.86 18.75
CA ASP A 191 -32.65 -1.76 17.60
C ASP A 191 -31.62 -1.34 16.52
N PRO A 192 -31.54 -0.06 16.10
CA PRO A 192 -30.47 0.40 15.20
C PRO A 192 -29.06 0.21 15.75
N LEU A 193 -28.85 0.40 17.06
CA LEU A 193 -27.53 0.19 17.67
C LEU A 193 -27.15 -1.28 17.71
N LEU A 194 -28.10 -2.19 18.03
CA LEU A 194 -27.87 -3.63 18.01
C LEU A 194 -27.58 -4.13 16.59
N GLU A 195 -28.28 -3.59 15.58
CA GLU A 195 -28.01 -3.90 14.19
C GLU A 195 -26.58 -3.49 13.79
N GLN A 196 -26.20 -2.25 14.08
CA GLN A 196 -24.82 -1.76 13.83
C GLN A 196 -23.78 -2.58 14.61
N ALA A 197 -24.08 -3.00 15.83
CA ALA A 197 -23.18 -3.84 16.62
C ALA A 197 -22.98 -5.23 15.98
N ARG A 198 -24.06 -5.83 15.45
CA ARG A 198 -23.96 -7.10 14.70
C ARG A 198 -23.15 -6.97 13.43
N GLU A 199 -23.47 -5.98 12.60
CA GLU A 199 -22.73 -5.71 11.38
C GLU A 199 -21.24 -5.47 11.66
N HIS A 200 -20.94 -4.75 12.76
CA HIS A 200 -19.55 -4.54 13.19
C HIS A 200 -18.88 -5.85 13.63
N ALA A 201 -19.57 -6.68 14.43
CA ALA A 201 -19.02 -7.96 14.89
C ALA A 201 -18.79 -8.94 13.73
N GLU A 202 -19.70 -9.01 12.77
CA GLU A 202 -19.55 -9.83 11.55
C GLU A 202 -18.34 -9.37 10.74
N ARG A 203 -18.18 -8.06 10.55
CA ARG A 203 -17.03 -7.50 9.84
C ARG A 203 -15.72 -7.79 10.55
N VAL A 204 -15.65 -7.62 11.86
CA VAL A 204 -14.45 -7.96 12.64
C VAL A 204 -14.13 -9.46 12.57
N ALA A 205 -15.16 -10.32 12.52
CA ALA A 205 -14.96 -11.77 12.35
C ALA A 205 -14.34 -12.09 10.97
N LEU A 206 -14.81 -11.45 9.90
CA LEU A 206 -14.22 -11.57 8.56
C LEU A 206 -12.78 -11.03 8.55
N GLU A 207 -12.54 -9.84 9.09
CA GLU A 207 -11.21 -9.27 9.19
C GLU A 207 -10.21 -10.19 9.92
N ARG A 208 -10.66 -10.93 10.94
CA ARG A 208 -9.81 -11.92 11.64
C ARG A 208 -9.45 -13.12 10.77
N ALA A 209 -10.38 -13.58 9.94
CA ALA A 209 -10.12 -14.66 8.99
C ALA A 209 -9.06 -14.22 7.96
N GLU A 210 -9.26 -13.06 7.36
CA GLU A 210 -8.34 -12.46 6.39
C GLU A 210 -6.96 -12.18 7.00
N HIS A 211 -6.91 -11.71 8.24
CA HIS A 211 -5.66 -11.50 8.98
C HIS A 211 -4.88 -12.82 9.15
N THR A 212 -5.60 -13.91 9.43
CA THR A 212 -4.99 -15.24 9.58
C THR A 212 -4.35 -15.69 8.27
N GLU A 213 -4.98 -15.42 7.13
CA GLU A 213 -4.44 -15.75 5.81
C GLU A 213 -3.16 -14.95 5.52
N ILE A 214 -3.15 -13.64 5.78
CA ILE A 214 -1.95 -12.80 5.61
C ILE A 214 -0.80 -13.26 6.49
N THR A 215 -1.05 -13.54 7.77
CA THR A 215 -0.01 -14.00 8.70
C THR A 215 0.53 -15.39 8.33
N GLY A 216 -0.31 -16.22 7.70
CA GLY A 216 0.05 -17.52 7.14
C GLY A 216 1.10 -17.47 6.02
N LEU A 217 1.34 -16.31 5.39
CA LEU A 217 2.39 -16.12 4.37
C LEU A 217 3.81 -16.21 4.93
N GLY A 218 3.98 -16.14 6.26
CA GLY A 218 5.27 -16.21 6.93
C GLY A 218 6.18 -15.02 6.63
N LEU A 219 5.58 -13.85 6.36
CA LEU A 219 6.27 -12.57 6.14
C LEU A 219 6.12 -11.66 7.36
N PRO A 220 7.03 -10.72 7.59
CA PRO A 220 6.79 -9.63 8.52
C PRO A 220 5.48 -8.92 8.20
N THR A 221 4.63 -8.76 9.20
CA THR A 221 3.32 -8.13 9.07
C THR A 221 3.23 -6.93 10.01
N TYR A 222 2.78 -5.80 9.49
CA TYR A 222 2.65 -4.54 10.18
C TYR A 222 1.22 -4.06 10.10
N GLU A 223 0.67 -3.56 11.19
CA GLU A 223 -0.72 -3.10 11.25
C GLU A 223 -0.80 -1.59 11.46
N LEU A 224 -1.67 -0.95 10.69
CA LEU A 224 -2.00 0.46 10.81
C LEU A 224 -3.49 0.61 11.09
N GLU A 225 -3.82 1.29 12.18
CA GLU A 225 -5.21 1.49 12.57
C GLU A 225 -5.97 2.44 11.63
N LEU A 226 -7.27 2.22 11.53
CA LEU A 226 -8.19 3.15 10.87
C LEU A 226 -8.31 4.43 11.71
N LEU A 227 -7.87 5.55 11.15
CA LEU A 227 -8.01 6.86 11.77
C LEU A 227 -9.40 7.44 11.51
N SER A 228 -10.21 7.55 12.56
CA SER A 228 -11.59 8.05 12.48
C SER A 228 -11.68 9.52 12.03
N GLU A 229 -10.65 10.30 12.31
CA GLU A 229 -10.59 11.73 11.98
C GLU A 229 -9.99 12.02 10.59
N GLY A 230 -9.67 10.96 9.83
CA GLY A 230 -8.97 11.06 8.55
C GLY A 230 -7.46 11.19 8.70
N VAL A 231 -6.78 11.29 7.55
CA VAL A 231 -5.31 11.31 7.48
C VAL A 231 -4.84 12.72 7.18
N ASP A 232 -4.57 13.48 8.23
CA ASP A 232 -3.83 14.75 8.18
C ASP A 232 -2.34 14.52 8.51
N LEU A 233 -1.56 15.60 8.64
CA LEU A 233 -0.14 15.51 8.99
C LEU A 233 0.08 14.86 10.36
N ALA A 234 -0.77 15.12 11.34
CA ALA A 234 -0.68 14.52 12.67
C ALA A 234 -0.99 13.02 12.62
N GLY A 235 -2.01 12.62 11.84
CA GLY A 235 -2.36 11.24 11.54
C GLY A 235 -1.20 10.50 10.88
N LEU A 236 -0.53 11.09 9.90
CA LEU A 236 0.65 10.50 9.26
C LEU A 236 1.78 10.24 10.27
N TYR A 237 2.07 11.19 11.15
CA TYR A 237 3.07 10.98 12.22
C TYR A 237 2.66 9.91 13.23
N ARG A 238 1.34 9.76 13.48
CA ARG A 238 0.82 8.69 14.33
C ARG A 238 1.08 7.32 13.67
N LEU A 239 0.68 7.14 12.42
CA LEU A 239 0.91 5.91 11.65
C LEU A 239 2.41 5.58 11.54
N ALA A 240 3.26 6.57 11.26
CA ALA A 240 4.70 6.37 11.20
C ALA A 240 5.30 5.90 12.54
N ARG A 241 4.78 6.40 13.68
CA ARG A 241 5.22 5.91 15.01
C ARG A 241 4.76 4.49 15.27
N GLU A 242 3.57 4.10 14.82
CA GLU A 242 3.09 2.72 14.95
C GLU A 242 3.95 1.75 14.13
N LEU A 243 4.27 2.08 12.89
CA LEU A 243 5.21 1.28 12.09
C LEU A 243 6.58 1.14 12.79
N ARG A 244 7.09 2.25 13.30
CA ARG A 244 8.39 2.23 14.02
C ARG A 244 8.38 1.36 15.28
N LYS A 245 7.27 1.26 16.00
CA LYS A 245 7.13 0.40 17.19
C LYS A 245 7.11 -1.09 16.83
N GLN A 246 6.57 -1.43 15.68
CA GLN A 246 6.43 -2.81 15.22
C GLN A 246 7.73 -3.39 14.65
N GLY A 247 8.71 -2.56 14.41
CA GLY A 247 10.05 -2.96 13.97
C GLY A 247 10.53 -2.21 12.73
N PRO A 248 11.78 -2.43 12.32
CA PRO A 248 12.31 -1.80 11.13
C PRO A 248 11.64 -2.39 9.89
N ILE A 249 11.07 -1.52 9.09
CA ILE A 249 10.66 -1.82 7.72
C ILE A 249 11.88 -1.68 6.82
#